data_4cb45629e13fe6816269288190a5b4f2
#
_entry.id   4cb45629e13fe6816269288190a5b4f2
#
_cell.length_a   1.000
_cell.length_b   1.000
_cell.length_c   1.000
_cell.angle_alpha   90.00
_cell.angle_beta   90.00
_cell.angle_gamma   90.00
#
_symmetry.space_group_name_H-M   'P 1'
#
loop_
_entity.id
_entity.type
_entity.pdbx_description
1 polymer ?
#
loop_
_entity_poly.entity_id
_entity_poly.type
_entity_poly.pdbx_seq_one_letter_code
_entity_poly.pdbx_strand_id
1 'polypeptide(L)'
;MKQEYEKRIGPRREKWLEEYCTHGDATLAAKNAGYKYHTDTDFRKEGNRLKKAMESEITQEMEGRMGDKGPRALRVVEELMQASNSDTVRLAAAKDLLDRSGYKPVERIDVSTEQR
;
A
#
# COMPACT_ATOMS: atom_id res chain seq x y z
N MET A 1 -11.18 5.88 12.02
CA MET A 1 -10.40 6.56 10.99
C MET A 1 -11.13 6.66 9.68
N LYS A 2 -11.57 5.54 9.15
CA LYS A 2 -12.27 5.56 7.89
C LYS A 2 -13.48 6.47 7.91
N GLN A 3 -14.24 6.46 9.00
CA GLN A 3 -15.44 7.28 9.10
C GLN A 3 -15.14 8.77 9.11
N GLU A 4 -13.96 9.16 9.56
CA GLU A 4 -13.61 10.57 9.62
C GLU A 4 -13.49 11.19 8.24
N TYR A 5 -12.75 10.53 7.35
CA TYR A 5 -12.60 11.11 6.02
C TYR A 5 -13.85 10.92 5.18
N GLU A 6 -14.63 9.89 5.47
CA GLU A 6 -15.92 9.73 4.77
C GLU A 6 -16.81 10.95 4.99
N LYS A 7 -16.83 11.48 6.19
CA LYS A 7 -17.61 12.68 6.48
C LYS A 7 -17.04 13.91 5.79
N ARG A 8 -15.71 14.01 5.70
CA ARG A 8 -15.06 15.18 5.13
C ARG A 8 -15.16 15.26 3.63
N ILE A 9 -15.05 14.13 2.96
CA ILE A 9 -14.87 14.15 1.51
C ILE A 9 -16.13 13.86 0.72
N GLY A 10 -17.18 13.36 1.37
CA GLY A 10 -18.40 13.06 0.71
C GLY A 10 -18.41 11.71 0.01
N PRO A 11 -19.60 11.23 -0.37
CA PRO A 11 -19.76 9.84 -0.85
C PRO A 11 -19.06 9.54 -2.17
N ARG A 12 -19.01 10.50 -3.09
CA ARG A 12 -18.37 10.25 -4.40
C ARG A 12 -16.88 10.11 -4.26
N ARG A 13 -16.24 10.99 -3.50
CA ARG A 13 -14.81 10.91 -3.27
C ARG A 13 -14.46 9.69 -2.43
N GLU A 14 -15.31 9.34 -1.50
CA GLU A 14 -15.12 8.14 -0.70
C GLU A 14 -15.11 6.91 -1.59
N LYS A 15 -16.04 6.82 -2.52
CA LYS A 15 -16.09 5.69 -3.41
C LYS A 15 -14.88 5.66 -4.33
N TRP A 16 -14.45 6.82 -4.82
CA TRP A 16 -13.24 6.90 -5.60
C TRP A 16 -12.03 6.39 -4.84
N LEU A 17 -11.92 6.81 -3.58
CA LEU A 17 -10.80 6.39 -2.73
C LEU A 17 -10.78 4.87 -2.55
N GLU A 18 -11.93 4.29 -2.27
CA GLU A 18 -12.05 2.86 -2.10
C GLU A 18 -11.63 2.11 -3.36
N GLU A 19 -12.13 2.57 -4.49
CA GLU A 19 -11.81 1.95 -5.77
C GLU A 19 -10.33 2.07 -6.10
N TYR A 20 -9.81 3.28 -5.95
CA TYR A 20 -8.40 3.52 -6.26
C TYR A 20 -7.48 2.66 -5.40
N CYS A 21 -7.75 2.57 -4.12
CA CYS A 21 -6.92 1.77 -3.21
C CYS A 21 -7.07 0.28 -3.46
N THR A 22 -8.12 -0.13 -4.18
CA THR A 22 -8.32 -1.53 -4.50
C THR A 22 -7.54 -1.96 -5.74
N HIS A 23 -7.56 -1.14 -6.80
CA HIS A 23 -6.93 -1.56 -8.06
C HIS A 23 -5.89 -0.61 -8.62
N GLY A 24 -5.73 0.58 -8.05
CA GLY A 24 -4.65 1.48 -8.44
C GLY A 24 -4.87 2.28 -9.72
N ASP A 25 -6.04 2.20 -10.31
CA ASP A 25 -6.35 2.90 -11.55
C ASP A 25 -7.25 4.10 -11.26
N ALA A 26 -6.65 5.29 -11.24
CA ALA A 26 -7.36 6.50 -10.86
C ALA A 26 -8.48 6.85 -11.85
N THR A 27 -8.26 6.56 -13.12
CA THR A 27 -9.27 6.84 -14.15
C THR A 27 -10.48 5.93 -14.00
N LEU A 28 -10.24 4.64 -13.83
CA LEU A 28 -11.32 3.69 -13.63
C LEU A 28 -12.05 3.96 -12.34
N ALA A 29 -11.32 4.33 -11.29
CA ALA A 29 -11.95 4.68 -10.03
C ALA A 29 -12.91 5.85 -10.19
N ALA A 30 -12.55 6.85 -10.99
CA ALA A 30 -13.42 7.99 -11.25
C ALA A 30 -14.68 7.56 -11.99
N LYS A 31 -14.52 6.66 -12.97
CA LYS A 31 -15.69 6.15 -13.68
C LYS A 31 -16.64 5.42 -12.74
N ASN A 32 -16.09 4.57 -11.90
CA ASN A 32 -16.89 3.75 -11.00
C ASN A 32 -17.50 4.54 -9.84
N ALA A 33 -16.90 5.68 -9.53
CA ALA A 33 -17.38 6.49 -8.40
C ALA A 33 -18.58 7.35 -8.73
N GLY A 34 -18.96 7.40 -10.00
CA GLY A 34 -20.13 8.16 -10.40
C GLY A 34 -19.87 9.54 -10.94
N TYR A 35 -18.60 9.88 -11.17
CA TYR A 35 -18.29 11.13 -11.88
C TYR A 35 -18.77 11.01 -13.32
N LYS A 36 -19.30 12.09 -13.85
CA LYS A 36 -19.92 12.06 -15.16
C LYS A 36 -19.18 12.97 -16.12
N TYR A 37 -18.46 12.35 -17.02
CA TYR A 37 -17.71 13.04 -18.06
C TYR A 37 -17.96 12.33 -19.37
N HIS A 38 -17.60 12.98 -20.48
CA HIS A 38 -17.86 12.44 -21.80
C HIS A 38 -16.71 11.68 -22.39
N THR A 39 -15.48 11.92 -21.93
CA THR A 39 -14.30 11.32 -22.54
C THR A 39 -13.41 10.69 -21.49
N ASP A 40 -12.60 9.73 -21.93
CA ASP A 40 -11.61 9.11 -21.05
C ASP A 40 -10.59 10.13 -20.56
N THR A 41 -10.27 11.11 -21.41
CA THR A 41 -9.33 12.16 -21.02
C THR A 41 -9.84 12.93 -19.82
N ASP A 42 -11.14 13.23 -19.79
CA ASP A 42 -11.71 13.95 -18.66
C ASP A 42 -11.69 13.11 -17.40
N PHE A 43 -12.00 11.82 -17.51
CA PHE A 43 -11.91 10.94 -16.36
C PHE A 43 -10.47 10.83 -15.85
N ARG A 44 -9.50 10.79 -16.76
CA ARG A 44 -8.10 10.74 -16.37
C ARG A 44 -7.69 12.00 -15.62
N LYS A 45 -8.11 13.16 -16.12
CA LYS A 45 -7.82 14.42 -15.45
C LYS A 45 -8.41 14.45 -14.05
N GLU A 46 -9.64 13.99 -13.92
CA GLU A 46 -10.29 13.95 -12.62
C GLU A 46 -9.56 12.99 -11.67
N GLY A 47 -9.18 11.82 -12.19
CA GLY A 47 -8.44 10.87 -11.38
C GLY A 47 -7.13 11.44 -10.88
N ASN A 48 -6.39 12.12 -11.77
CA ASN A 48 -5.12 12.73 -11.38
C ASN A 48 -5.33 13.86 -10.37
N ARG A 49 -6.38 14.63 -10.53
CA ARG A 49 -6.70 15.70 -9.58
C ARG A 49 -7.01 15.12 -8.20
N LEU A 50 -7.78 14.04 -8.17
CA LEU A 50 -8.14 13.40 -6.90
C LEU A 50 -6.94 12.78 -6.23
N LYS A 51 -6.01 12.22 -6.99
CA LYS A 51 -4.79 11.66 -6.40
C LYS A 51 -4.03 12.71 -5.60
N LYS A 52 -3.94 13.91 -6.14
CA LYS A 52 -3.26 14.99 -5.43
C LYS A 52 -4.09 15.52 -4.28
N ALA A 53 -5.38 15.68 -4.50
CA ALA A 53 -6.26 16.26 -3.50
C ALA A 53 -6.42 15.35 -2.28
N MET A 54 -6.29 14.05 -2.48
CA MET A 54 -6.57 13.08 -1.42
C MET A 54 -5.35 12.26 -1.02
N GLU A 55 -4.16 12.83 -1.16
CA GLU A 55 -2.93 12.13 -0.79
C GLU A 55 -2.96 11.59 0.64
N SER A 56 -3.40 12.42 1.56
CA SER A 56 -3.44 12.04 2.97
C SER A 56 -4.40 10.88 3.20
N GLU A 57 -5.59 10.97 2.59
CA GLU A 57 -6.59 9.93 2.74
C GLU A 57 -6.14 8.62 2.09
N ILE A 58 -5.46 8.71 0.95
CA ILE A 58 -4.92 7.52 0.29
C ILE A 58 -3.91 6.83 1.20
N THR A 59 -3.01 7.61 1.79
CA THR A 59 -2.00 7.05 2.69
C THR A 59 -2.65 6.37 3.88
N GLN A 60 -3.63 7.02 4.51
CA GLN A 60 -4.33 6.44 5.65
C GLN A 60 -5.03 5.13 5.28
N GLU A 61 -5.71 5.13 4.14
CA GLU A 61 -6.43 3.94 3.72
C GLU A 61 -5.48 2.79 3.42
N MET A 62 -4.37 3.08 2.74
CA MET A 62 -3.40 2.04 2.44
C MET A 62 -2.74 1.49 3.69
N GLU A 63 -2.40 2.36 4.62
CA GLU A 63 -1.80 1.90 5.88
C GLU A 63 -2.75 0.98 6.64
N GLY A 64 -4.03 1.35 6.66
CA GLY A 64 -5.03 0.50 7.31
C GLY A 64 -5.15 -0.86 6.65
N ARG A 65 -5.17 -0.90 5.32
CA ARG A 65 -5.28 -2.15 4.60
C ARG A 65 -4.06 -3.03 4.78
N MET A 66 -2.88 -2.41 4.77
CA MET A 66 -1.64 -3.15 5.01
C MET A 66 -1.60 -3.72 6.41
N GLY A 67 -2.04 -2.94 7.39
CA GLY A 67 -2.09 -3.41 8.76
C GLY A 67 -3.00 -4.61 8.93
N ASP A 68 -4.16 -4.58 8.27
CA ASP A 68 -5.12 -5.67 8.33
C ASP A 68 -4.56 -6.96 7.72
N LYS A 69 -3.69 -6.83 6.72
CA LYS A 69 -3.15 -7.98 6.01
C LYS A 69 -1.79 -8.43 6.53
N GLY A 70 -1.21 -7.66 7.44
CA GLY A 70 0.09 -7.96 8.00
C GLY A 70 0.21 -9.36 8.59
N PRO A 71 -0.72 -9.77 9.46
CA PRO A 71 -0.63 -11.11 10.05
C PRO A 71 -0.67 -12.24 9.03
N ARG A 72 -1.45 -12.08 7.95
CA ARG A 72 -1.49 -13.09 6.90
C ARG A 72 -0.19 -13.13 6.14
N ALA A 73 0.35 -11.95 5.81
CA ALA A 73 1.62 -11.88 5.09
C ALA A 73 2.73 -12.51 5.92
N LEU A 74 2.75 -12.24 7.22
CA LEU A 74 3.72 -12.82 8.13
C LEU A 74 3.63 -14.34 8.12
N ARG A 75 2.41 -14.87 8.12
CA ARG A 75 2.23 -16.31 8.09
C ARG A 75 2.84 -16.92 6.83
N VAL A 76 2.63 -16.29 5.68
CA VAL A 76 3.19 -16.80 4.43
C VAL A 76 4.71 -16.81 4.50
N VAL A 77 5.32 -15.76 5.00
CA VAL A 77 6.77 -15.70 5.14
C VAL A 77 7.27 -16.82 6.05
N GLU A 78 6.57 -17.04 7.17
CA GLU A 78 6.96 -18.11 8.08
C GLU A 78 6.86 -19.48 7.43
N GLU A 79 5.82 -19.70 6.64
CA GLU A 79 5.65 -20.98 5.94
C GLU A 79 6.76 -21.20 4.92
N LEU A 80 7.15 -20.15 4.21
CA LEU A 80 8.23 -20.27 3.25
C LEU A 80 9.56 -20.56 3.94
N MET A 81 9.77 -20.00 5.11
CA MET A 81 10.99 -20.29 5.88
C MET A 81 11.07 -21.75 6.28
N GLN A 82 9.94 -22.34 6.64
CA GLN A 82 9.92 -23.66 7.22
C GLN A 82 9.71 -24.77 6.20
N ALA A 83 8.90 -24.53 5.19
CA ALA A 83 8.40 -25.60 4.35
C ALA A 83 8.84 -25.54 2.90
N SER A 84 9.47 -24.47 2.45
CA SER A 84 9.91 -24.39 1.06
C SER A 84 10.98 -25.43 0.77
N ASN A 85 10.91 -26.03 -0.43
CA ASN A 85 11.93 -26.96 -0.89
C ASN A 85 13.19 -26.26 -1.37
N SER A 86 13.15 -24.95 -1.56
CA SER A 86 14.28 -24.19 -2.07
C SER A 86 14.99 -23.48 -0.93
N ASP A 87 16.27 -23.79 -0.76
CA ASP A 87 17.08 -23.09 0.25
C ASP A 87 17.18 -21.59 -0.04
N THR A 88 17.21 -21.24 -1.31
CA THR A 88 17.26 -19.83 -1.70
C THR A 88 15.99 -19.09 -1.24
N VAL A 89 14.83 -19.73 -1.45
CA VAL A 89 13.55 -19.12 -1.04
C VAL A 89 13.47 -19.04 0.49
N ARG A 90 13.90 -20.08 1.18
CA ARG A 90 13.87 -20.09 2.63
C ARG A 90 14.76 -18.98 3.20
N LEU A 91 15.94 -18.84 2.63
CA LEU A 91 16.87 -17.80 3.08
C LEU A 91 16.31 -16.42 2.80
N ALA A 92 15.73 -16.22 1.61
CA ALA A 92 15.15 -14.92 1.25
C ALA A 92 14.01 -14.56 2.20
N ALA A 93 13.17 -15.53 2.54
CA ALA A 93 12.06 -15.29 3.46
C ALA A 93 12.57 -14.93 4.85
N ALA A 94 13.60 -15.62 5.32
CA ALA A 94 14.19 -15.33 6.62
C ALA A 94 14.81 -13.94 6.66
N LYS A 95 15.52 -13.56 5.60
CA LYS A 95 16.09 -12.22 5.53
C LYS A 95 15.02 -11.15 5.50
N ASP A 96 13.96 -11.38 4.74
CA ASP A 96 12.88 -10.43 4.66
C ASP A 96 12.26 -10.21 6.04
N LEU A 97 12.02 -11.28 6.77
CA LEU A 97 11.45 -11.20 8.09
C LEU A 97 12.35 -10.44 9.05
N LEU A 98 13.64 -10.73 9.01
CA LEU A 98 14.60 -10.06 9.86
C LEU A 98 14.67 -8.56 9.57
N ASP A 99 14.65 -8.20 8.28
CA ASP A 99 14.66 -6.81 7.89
C ASP A 99 13.44 -6.07 8.40
N ARG A 100 12.27 -6.69 8.27
CA ARG A 100 11.01 -6.06 8.69
C ARG A 100 10.93 -5.97 10.21
N SER A 101 11.64 -6.85 10.90
CA SER A 101 11.68 -6.83 12.37
C SER A 101 12.70 -5.86 12.92
N GLY A 102 13.48 -5.23 12.06
CA GLY A 102 14.50 -4.29 12.50
C GLY A 102 15.87 -4.91 12.69
N TYR A 103 16.02 -6.19 12.44
CA TYR A 103 17.31 -6.87 12.57
C TYR A 103 18.01 -6.86 11.24
N LYS A 104 18.52 -5.70 10.87
CA LYS A 104 19.12 -5.54 9.56
C LYS A 104 20.60 -5.89 9.57
N PRO A 105 21.16 -6.19 8.39
CA PRO A 105 22.56 -6.56 8.30
C PRO A 105 23.52 -5.52 8.86
N VAL A 106 24.64 -6.00 9.31
CA VAL A 106 25.63 -5.18 9.97
C VAL A 106 26.25 -4.13 9.09
N GLU A 107 26.33 -4.38 7.81
CA GLU A 107 26.97 -3.42 6.90
C GLU A 107 26.32 -2.04 6.96
N ARG A 108 25.06 -1.97 7.34
CA ARG A 108 24.40 -0.66 7.49
C ARG A 108 24.97 0.12 8.64
N ILE A 109 25.39 -0.58 9.65
CA ILE A 109 25.99 0.04 10.82
C ILE A 109 27.37 0.53 10.49
N ASP A 110 28.10 -0.25 9.74
CA ASP A 110 29.47 0.09 9.40
C ASP A 110 29.59 1.40 8.67
N VAL A 111 28.66 1.66 7.80
CA VAL A 111 28.68 2.88 7.02
C VAL A 111 28.69 4.11 7.90
N SER A 112 28.02 4.03 8.99
CA SER A 112 27.88 5.21 9.83
C SER A 112 29.00 5.31 10.82
N THR A 113 29.61 4.22 11.17
CA THR A 113 30.54 4.27 12.24
C THR A 113 31.94 4.38 11.83
N GLU A 114 32.10 3.86 11.13
CA GLU A 114 33.12 3.80 11.07
C GLU A 114 33.88 4.39 11.40
N GLN A 115 33.67 4.34 11.72
CA GLN A 115 34.17 4.76 12.05
C GLN A 115 34.60 5.28 12.75
N ARG A 116 34.66 5.41 12.84
CA ARG A 116 35.03 5.96 13.36
C ARG A 116 35.72 6.29 13.73
#